data_145e0dbb143f9de4f8d82dc63a5debe4
#
_entry.id   145e0dbb143f9de4f8d82dc63a5debe4
#
_cell.length_a   1.000
_cell.length_b   1.000
_cell.length_c   1.000
_cell.angle_alpha   90.00
_cell.angle_beta   90.00
_cell.angle_gamma   90.00
#
_symmetry.space_group_name_H-M   'P 1'
#
loop_
_entity.id
_entity.type
_entity.pdbx_description
1 polymer ?
#
loop_
_entity_poly.entity_id
_entity_poly.type
_entity_poly.pdbx_seq_one_letter_code
_entity_poly.pdbx_strand_id
1 'polypeptide(L)'
;MTWVRPRPDGAYHAAVSGSQAGPAADATPGLSDLLRTWRDDLAAWAIPDQILGAVQESPWVLPGQVFARRADRLAAEPAGPSFEQAWAALDPPGTVLDIGSGPGAASLPLLPRATGITAVDVDEAMLALLAERASARGIGAVCIAGTWPQIAPLVPAADVVTCHHVLYNVADLEPFVTALTDHARRLVVVEVASLHPLTSLNPLWVRFHGLARPSRPTAADLLELLRAMALPIEYRWWRRPGGPDYASFAELTDVTRRRLCLPPDRADDVATALIDSGVDPAHPQDLGSSGRDVLTIWWTGRAQN
;
A
#
# COMPACT_ATOMS: atom_id res chain seq x y z
N MET A 1 -28.75 -15.21 -19.68
CA MET A 1 -28.93 -13.90 -19.03
C MET A 1 -27.65 -13.10 -19.25
N THR A 2 -27.69 -12.17 -20.19
CA THR A 2 -26.50 -11.45 -20.72
C THR A 2 -26.19 -10.25 -19.85
N TRP A 3 -24.98 -10.19 -19.32
CA TRP A 3 -24.47 -9.03 -18.56
C TRP A 3 -24.07 -7.92 -19.52
N VAL A 4 -24.72 -6.76 -19.41
CA VAL A 4 -24.41 -5.53 -20.13
C VAL A 4 -23.37 -4.73 -19.32
N ARG A 5 -22.24 -4.40 -19.96
CA ARG A 5 -21.22 -3.50 -19.41
C ARG A 5 -21.77 -2.07 -19.32
N PRO A 6 -21.57 -1.32 -18.23
CA PRO A 6 -21.86 0.12 -18.20
C PRO A 6 -20.78 0.88 -18.98
N ARG A 7 -21.22 1.85 -19.80
CA ARG A 7 -20.37 2.80 -20.53
C ARG A 7 -19.95 3.94 -19.61
N PRO A 8 -18.79 4.54 -19.81
CA PRO A 8 -18.28 5.65 -19.01
C PRO A 8 -18.71 7.00 -19.63
N ASP A 9 -19.95 7.35 -19.66
CA ASP A 9 -20.40 8.72 -19.97
C ASP A 9 -21.90 8.82 -19.63
N GLY A 10 -22.19 9.37 -18.47
CA GLY A 10 -23.56 9.59 -18.02
C GLY A 10 -23.67 10.82 -17.14
N ALA A 11 -23.73 12.00 -17.76
CA ALA A 11 -24.20 13.19 -17.09
C ALA A 11 -25.67 13.01 -16.67
N TYR A 12 -25.93 13.09 -15.38
CA TYR A 12 -27.29 13.20 -14.84
C TYR A 12 -27.70 14.68 -14.75
N HIS A 13 -28.52 15.13 -15.70
CA HIS A 13 -29.36 16.30 -15.50
C HIS A 13 -30.70 15.83 -14.91
N ALA A 14 -30.98 16.19 -13.68
CA ALA A 14 -32.33 16.20 -13.14
C ALA A 14 -32.65 17.60 -12.67
N ALA A 15 -33.55 18.26 -13.40
CA ALA A 15 -34.18 19.50 -12.98
C ALA A 15 -35.29 19.18 -11.96
N VAL A 16 -35.15 19.71 -10.74
CA VAL A 16 -36.27 19.85 -9.80
C VAL A 16 -36.27 21.27 -9.29
N SER A 17 -37.25 22.06 -9.72
CA SER A 17 -37.60 23.34 -9.15
C SER A 17 -38.35 23.13 -7.82
N GLY A 18 -37.79 23.64 -6.73
CA GLY A 18 -38.42 23.68 -5.43
C GLY A 18 -37.61 24.60 -4.51
N SER A 19 -38.10 25.85 -4.37
CA SER A 19 -37.59 26.82 -3.42
C SER A 19 -37.75 26.34 -1.98
N GLN A 20 -36.66 25.98 -1.32
CA GLN A 20 -36.51 25.99 0.12
C GLN A 20 -35.12 26.45 0.49
N ALA A 21 -35.01 27.24 1.58
CA ALA A 21 -33.76 27.78 2.08
C ALA A 21 -32.68 26.70 2.15
N GLY A 22 -31.62 26.90 1.40
CA GLY A 22 -30.53 25.94 1.32
C GLY A 22 -29.82 25.77 2.65
N PRO A 23 -29.39 24.54 3.00
CA PRO A 23 -28.37 24.36 4.03
C PRO A 23 -27.12 25.12 3.64
N ALA A 24 -26.41 25.63 4.66
CA ALA A 24 -25.13 26.30 4.50
C ALA A 24 -24.26 25.55 3.47
N ALA A 25 -23.65 26.27 2.53
CA ALA A 25 -22.72 25.72 1.58
C ALA A 25 -21.72 24.84 2.33
N ASP A 26 -21.65 23.56 2.00
CA ASP A 26 -20.64 22.64 2.52
C ASP A 26 -19.27 23.24 2.21
N ALA A 27 -18.66 23.84 3.22
CA ALA A 27 -17.30 24.34 3.09
C ALA A 27 -16.40 23.14 2.81
N THR A 28 -15.66 23.17 1.72
CA THR A 28 -14.64 22.15 1.42
C THR A 28 -13.80 21.91 2.68
N PRO A 29 -13.66 20.67 3.18
CA PRO A 29 -12.96 20.39 4.44
C PRO A 29 -11.52 20.93 4.36
N GLY A 30 -11.08 21.61 5.41
CA GLY A 30 -9.72 22.10 5.51
C GLY A 30 -8.72 20.95 5.73
N LEU A 31 -7.42 21.21 5.50
CA LEU A 31 -6.37 20.21 5.69
C LEU A 31 -6.43 19.54 7.08
N SER A 32 -6.64 20.32 8.13
CA SER A 32 -6.72 19.80 9.50
C SER A 32 -7.89 18.83 9.70
N ASP A 33 -9.04 19.06 9.03
CA ASP A 33 -10.20 18.18 9.10
C ASP A 33 -9.94 16.87 8.34
N LEU A 34 -9.32 16.95 7.16
CA LEU A 34 -8.92 15.78 6.38
C LEU A 34 -7.89 14.91 7.12
N LEU A 35 -6.88 15.52 7.75
CA LEU A 35 -5.90 14.82 8.58
C LEU A 35 -6.53 14.13 9.79
N ARG A 36 -7.51 14.78 10.43
CA ARG A 36 -8.25 14.17 11.55
C ARG A 36 -9.06 12.98 11.05
N THR A 37 -9.85 13.15 9.99
CA THR A 37 -10.64 12.06 9.38
C THR A 37 -9.76 10.88 8.99
N TRP A 38 -8.60 11.13 8.38
CA TRP A 38 -7.64 10.09 8.03
C TRP A 38 -7.18 9.28 9.25
N ARG A 39 -6.82 9.96 10.35
CA ARG A 39 -6.43 9.29 11.61
C ARG A 39 -7.56 8.46 12.21
N ASP A 40 -8.77 9.04 12.23
CA ASP A 40 -9.95 8.37 12.78
C ASP A 40 -10.31 7.12 11.95
N ASP A 41 -10.27 7.20 10.62
CA ASP A 41 -10.48 6.09 9.70
C ASP A 41 -9.44 4.97 9.91
N LEU A 42 -8.17 5.31 10.11
CA LEU A 42 -7.12 4.33 10.45
C LEU A 42 -7.32 3.73 11.84
N ALA A 43 -7.67 4.53 12.84
CA ALA A 43 -7.93 4.05 14.19
C ALA A 43 -9.10 3.05 14.23
N ALA A 44 -10.10 3.22 13.36
CA ALA A 44 -11.22 2.30 13.24
C ALA A 44 -10.83 0.86 12.82
N TRP A 45 -9.63 0.68 12.24
CA TRP A 45 -9.08 -0.65 11.91
C TRP A 45 -8.60 -1.43 13.14
N ALA A 46 -8.58 -0.84 14.33
CA ALA A 46 -8.24 -1.56 15.54
C ALA A 46 -9.10 -2.83 15.69
N ILE A 47 -8.45 -3.93 16.05
CA ILE A 47 -9.13 -5.19 16.33
C ILE A 47 -9.46 -5.20 17.82
N PRO A 48 -10.69 -5.58 18.21
CA PRO A 48 -11.07 -5.65 19.62
C PRO A 48 -10.12 -6.55 20.44
N ASP A 49 -9.71 -6.09 21.62
CA ASP A 49 -8.74 -6.78 22.48
C ASP A 49 -9.15 -8.23 22.80
N GLN A 50 -10.46 -8.49 22.93
CA GLN A 50 -10.99 -9.82 23.16
C GLN A 50 -10.67 -10.80 22.02
N ILE A 51 -10.61 -10.31 20.76
CA ILE A 51 -10.27 -11.11 19.58
C ILE A 51 -8.75 -11.25 19.50
N LEU A 52 -7.99 -10.17 19.70
CA LEU A 52 -6.53 -10.21 19.69
C LEU A 52 -5.97 -11.12 20.80
N GLY A 53 -6.53 -11.04 22.00
CA GLY A 53 -6.09 -11.86 23.15
C GLY A 53 -6.40 -13.36 23.03
N ALA A 54 -7.25 -13.75 22.08
CA ALA A 54 -7.59 -15.15 21.83
C ALA A 54 -6.54 -15.88 20.95
N VAL A 55 -5.60 -15.16 20.33
CA VAL A 55 -4.57 -15.73 19.46
C VAL A 55 -3.18 -15.29 19.86
N GLN A 56 -2.19 -16.17 19.65
CA GLN A 56 -0.79 -15.87 19.94
C GLN A 56 -0.05 -15.20 18.78
N GLU A 57 -0.56 -15.39 17.57
CA GLU A 57 0.07 -14.90 16.34
C GLU A 57 -0.43 -13.50 15.98
N SER A 58 0.49 -12.62 15.61
CA SER A 58 0.12 -11.27 15.15
C SER A 58 -0.65 -11.31 13.83
N PRO A 59 -1.83 -10.69 13.73
CA PRO A 59 -2.56 -10.60 12.47
C PRO A 59 -1.94 -9.62 11.47
N TRP A 60 -1.02 -8.79 11.93
CA TRP A 60 -0.41 -7.70 11.14
C TRP A 60 0.84 -8.15 10.38
N VAL A 61 1.51 -9.21 10.84
CA VAL A 61 2.76 -9.69 10.25
C VAL A 61 2.47 -10.74 9.18
N LEU A 62 2.82 -10.41 7.93
CA LEU A 62 2.86 -11.40 6.84
C LEU A 62 4.19 -12.16 6.87
N PRO A 63 4.21 -13.42 6.41
CA PRO A 63 5.46 -14.13 6.19
C PRO A 63 6.35 -13.36 5.20
N GLY A 64 7.61 -13.11 5.56
CA GLY A 64 8.57 -12.38 4.72
C GLY A 64 8.72 -12.99 3.32
N GLN A 65 8.57 -14.31 3.20
CA GLN A 65 8.64 -15.01 1.92
C GLN A 65 7.53 -14.66 0.92
N VAL A 66 6.32 -14.28 1.38
CA VAL A 66 5.25 -13.80 0.50
C VAL A 66 5.66 -12.48 -0.16
N PHE A 67 6.19 -11.54 0.65
CA PHE A 67 6.71 -10.27 0.14
C PHE A 67 7.95 -10.47 -0.74
N ALA A 68 8.82 -11.40 -0.36
CA ALA A 68 10.04 -11.73 -1.10
C ALA A 68 9.74 -12.23 -2.52
N ARG A 69 8.80 -13.19 -2.66
CA ARG A 69 8.37 -13.68 -3.98
C ARG A 69 7.78 -12.57 -4.83
N ARG A 70 7.00 -11.67 -4.22
CA ARG A 70 6.48 -10.49 -4.92
C ARG A 70 7.60 -9.58 -5.40
N ALA A 71 8.59 -9.28 -4.55
CA ALA A 71 9.74 -8.45 -4.92
C ALA A 71 10.54 -9.08 -6.07
N ASP A 72 10.79 -10.40 -6.02
CA ASP A 72 11.51 -11.12 -7.06
C ASP A 72 10.76 -11.08 -8.41
N ARG A 73 9.42 -11.27 -8.39
CA ARG A 73 8.58 -11.18 -9.59
C ARG A 73 8.59 -9.77 -10.19
N LEU A 74 8.42 -8.74 -9.37
CA LEU A 74 8.43 -7.36 -9.84
C LEU A 74 9.80 -6.92 -10.35
N ALA A 75 10.88 -7.46 -9.79
CA ALA A 75 12.23 -7.21 -10.29
C ALA A 75 12.51 -7.95 -11.61
N ALA A 76 11.90 -9.12 -11.84
CA ALA A 76 12.04 -9.87 -13.08
C ALA A 76 11.21 -9.26 -14.24
N GLU A 77 10.02 -8.76 -13.93
CA GLU A 77 9.07 -8.18 -14.89
C GLU A 77 8.59 -6.82 -14.42
N PRO A 78 9.45 -5.77 -14.45
CA PRO A 78 9.07 -4.44 -14.00
C PRO A 78 7.98 -3.85 -14.91
N ALA A 79 6.90 -3.36 -14.31
CA ALA A 79 5.80 -2.78 -15.07
C ALA A 79 4.99 -1.79 -14.22
N GLY A 80 4.26 -0.93 -14.92
CA GLY A 80 3.27 -0.01 -14.35
C GLY A 80 3.82 1.38 -14.04
N PRO A 81 2.90 2.32 -13.78
CA PRO A 81 3.24 3.74 -13.66
C PRO A 81 4.27 4.03 -12.58
N SER A 82 4.27 3.33 -11.44
CA SER A 82 5.22 3.55 -10.35
C SER A 82 6.66 3.26 -10.80
N PHE A 83 6.85 2.14 -11.49
CA PHE A 83 8.14 1.80 -12.09
C PHE A 83 8.50 2.80 -13.20
N GLU A 84 7.58 3.09 -14.13
CA GLU A 84 7.83 3.97 -15.27
C GLU A 84 8.29 5.37 -14.83
N GLN A 85 7.65 5.96 -13.81
CA GLN A 85 7.99 7.29 -13.30
C GLN A 85 9.34 7.29 -12.58
N ALA A 86 9.57 6.33 -11.68
CA ALA A 86 10.84 6.21 -10.97
C ALA A 86 12.00 5.93 -11.94
N TRP A 87 11.79 5.06 -12.93
CA TRP A 87 12.76 4.73 -13.97
C TRP A 87 13.10 5.95 -14.83
N ALA A 88 12.11 6.72 -15.26
CA ALA A 88 12.35 7.94 -16.05
C ALA A 88 13.11 9.00 -15.23
N ALA A 89 12.81 9.17 -13.96
CA ALA A 89 13.49 10.11 -13.07
C ALA A 89 14.95 9.71 -12.77
N LEU A 90 15.34 8.46 -13.03
CA LEU A 90 16.72 7.95 -12.95
C LEU A 90 17.45 8.06 -14.29
N ASP A 91 17.12 9.04 -15.12
CA ASP A 91 17.88 9.42 -16.30
C ASP A 91 18.34 10.89 -16.16
N PRO A 92 19.64 11.14 -15.90
CA PRO A 92 20.76 10.19 -15.76
C PRO A 92 20.65 9.29 -14.51
N PRO A 93 21.40 8.16 -14.47
CA PRO A 93 21.44 7.26 -13.31
C PRO A 93 21.65 8.00 -11.98
N GLY A 94 21.03 7.51 -10.92
CA GLY A 94 21.02 8.20 -9.63
C GLY A 94 20.74 7.27 -8.45
N THR A 95 20.61 7.85 -7.27
CA THR A 95 20.35 7.13 -6.02
C THR A 95 18.86 6.97 -5.74
N VAL A 96 18.50 5.87 -5.06
CA VAL A 96 17.12 5.56 -4.65
C VAL A 96 17.06 5.47 -3.13
N LEU A 97 16.06 6.14 -2.53
CA LEU A 97 15.65 5.94 -1.14
C LEU A 97 14.29 5.25 -1.13
N ASP A 98 14.21 4.08 -0.52
CA ASP A 98 13.01 3.25 -0.45
C ASP A 98 12.47 3.24 0.98
N ILE A 99 11.33 3.90 1.23
CA ILE A 99 10.71 4.04 2.54
C ILE A 99 9.58 3.02 2.73
N GLY A 100 9.71 2.22 3.80
CA GLY A 100 8.89 1.03 4.00
C GLY A 100 9.23 -0.02 2.95
N SER A 101 10.53 -0.21 2.73
CA SER A 101 11.08 -0.94 1.59
C SER A 101 10.66 -2.41 1.53
N GLY A 102 10.33 -3.01 2.69
CA GLY A 102 10.16 -4.45 2.76
C GLY A 102 11.36 -5.17 2.13
N PRO A 103 11.16 -6.24 1.35
CA PRO A 103 12.24 -6.94 0.66
C PRO A 103 12.64 -6.31 -0.69
N GLY A 104 12.27 -5.04 -0.96
CA GLY A 104 12.74 -4.27 -2.11
C GLY A 104 11.86 -4.31 -3.36
N ALA A 105 10.56 -4.50 -3.19
CA ALA A 105 9.63 -4.56 -4.32
C ALA A 105 9.60 -3.29 -5.19
N ALA A 106 9.83 -2.11 -4.59
CA ALA A 106 9.88 -0.83 -5.29
C ALA A 106 11.26 -0.52 -5.87
N SER A 107 12.33 -0.82 -5.13
CA SER A 107 13.70 -0.41 -5.47
C SER A 107 14.47 -1.41 -6.33
N LEU A 108 14.29 -2.73 -6.14
CA LEU A 108 15.02 -3.74 -6.94
C LEU A 108 14.77 -3.65 -8.45
N PRO A 109 13.58 -3.34 -8.96
CA PRO A 109 13.34 -3.13 -10.39
C PRO A 109 14.16 -1.98 -10.99
N LEU A 110 14.61 -1.04 -10.16
CA LEU A 110 15.33 0.17 -10.56
C LEU A 110 16.85 -0.03 -10.66
N LEU A 111 17.38 -1.18 -10.19
CA LEU A 111 18.81 -1.45 -10.12
C LEU A 111 19.60 -1.16 -11.40
N PRO A 112 19.12 -1.39 -12.63
CA PRO A 112 19.87 -1.05 -13.84
C PRO A 112 20.17 0.43 -14.03
N ARG A 113 19.45 1.34 -13.32
CA ARG A 113 19.68 2.80 -13.31
C ARG A 113 20.04 3.34 -11.94
N ALA A 114 19.81 2.58 -10.86
CA ALA A 114 20.17 2.99 -9.52
C ALA A 114 21.68 2.82 -9.29
N THR A 115 22.36 3.90 -8.92
CA THR A 115 23.78 3.88 -8.52
C THR A 115 23.98 3.47 -7.06
N GLY A 116 22.93 3.44 -6.27
CA GLY A 116 22.89 2.99 -4.88
C GLY A 116 21.45 3.01 -4.35
N ILE A 117 21.17 2.13 -3.39
CA ILE A 117 19.89 2.05 -2.69
C ILE A 117 20.14 2.32 -1.21
N THR A 118 19.35 3.23 -0.63
CA THR A 118 19.14 3.34 0.81
C THR A 118 17.72 2.84 1.11
N ALA A 119 17.60 1.83 1.95
CA ALA A 119 16.33 1.19 2.32
C ALA A 119 16.02 1.46 3.80
N VAL A 120 14.82 1.92 4.07
CA VAL A 120 14.31 2.18 5.42
C VAL A 120 13.10 1.30 5.68
N ASP A 121 13.13 0.53 6.75
CA ASP A 121 11.97 -0.26 7.22
C ASP A 121 12.06 -0.43 8.75
N VAL A 122 10.91 -0.71 9.38
CA VAL A 122 10.86 -1.05 10.81
C VAL A 122 11.23 -2.51 11.07
N ASP A 123 11.15 -3.35 10.05
CA ASP A 123 11.40 -4.79 10.12
C ASP A 123 12.80 -5.13 9.59
N GLU A 124 13.73 -5.42 10.51
CA GLU A 124 15.12 -5.79 10.18
C GLU A 124 15.19 -7.06 9.31
N ALA A 125 14.26 -8.00 9.47
CA ALA A 125 14.26 -9.20 8.67
C ALA A 125 13.89 -8.90 7.20
N MET A 126 13.01 -7.93 6.95
CA MET A 126 12.72 -7.44 5.61
C MET A 126 13.92 -6.74 4.98
N LEU A 127 14.62 -5.92 5.74
CA LEU A 127 15.87 -5.26 5.28
C LEU A 127 16.95 -6.28 4.93
N ALA A 128 17.10 -7.34 5.72
CA ALA A 128 18.05 -8.43 5.43
C ALA A 128 17.70 -9.13 4.10
N LEU A 129 16.41 -9.39 3.83
CA LEU A 129 15.93 -9.94 2.57
C LEU A 129 16.21 -9.00 1.38
N LEU A 130 16.09 -7.69 1.57
CA LEU A 130 16.44 -6.70 0.53
C LEU A 130 17.95 -6.71 0.27
N ALA A 131 18.77 -6.64 1.32
CA ALA A 131 20.23 -6.63 1.19
C ALA A 131 20.77 -7.86 0.44
N GLU A 132 20.25 -9.05 0.76
CA GLU A 132 20.56 -10.30 0.06
C GLU A 132 20.24 -10.19 -1.43
N ARG A 133 19.04 -9.71 -1.77
CA ARG A 133 18.59 -9.58 -3.17
C ARG A 133 19.33 -8.54 -3.97
N ALA A 134 19.67 -7.41 -3.36
CA ALA A 134 20.49 -6.38 -3.98
C ALA A 134 21.91 -6.90 -4.25
N SER A 135 22.52 -7.57 -3.26
CA SER A 135 23.84 -8.18 -3.36
C SER A 135 23.90 -9.24 -4.46
N ALA A 136 22.88 -10.10 -4.57
CA ALA A 136 22.78 -11.10 -5.62
C ALA A 136 22.70 -10.49 -7.03
N ARG A 137 22.34 -9.21 -7.13
CA ARG A 137 22.31 -8.42 -8.37
C ARG A 137 23.52 -7.49 -8.55
N GLY A 138 24.56 -7.63 -7.69
CA GLY A 138 25.82 -6.91 -7.79
C GLY A 138 25.79 -5.48 -7.23
N ILE A 139 24.78 -5.10 -6.46
CA ILE A 139 24.66 -3.76 -5.87
C ILE A 139 24.52 -3.89 -4.33
N GLY A 140 25.29 -3.06 -3.60
CA GLY A 140 25.13 -2.90 -2.16
C GLY A 140 23.92 -2.02 -1.84
N ALA A 141 23.12 -2.42 -0.84
CA ALA A 141 22.07 -1.59 -0.27
C ALA A 141 22.48 -1.15 1.14
N VAL A 142 22.27 0.13 1.46
CA VAL A 142 22.36 0.66 2.82
C VAL A 142 21.00 0.45 3.48
N CYS A 143 20.94 -0.43 4.48
CA CYS A 143 19.71 -0.75 5.19
C CYS A 143 19.68 -0.06 6.54
N ILE A 144 18.63 0.68 6.85
CA ILE A 144 18.48 1.47 8.07
C ILE A 144 17.16 1.06 8.74
N ALA A 145 17.24 0.38 9.88
CA ALA A 145 16.07 0.03 10.67
C ALA A 145 15.57 1.25 11.46
N GLY A 146 14.27 1.52 11.35
CA GLY A 146 13.63 2.60 12.10
C GLY A 146 12.33 3.08 11.51
N THR A 147 11.69 3.96 12.27
CA THR A 147 10.38 4.52 11.91
C THR A 147 10.55 5.85 11.18
N TRP A 148 9.98 5.96 9.99
CA TRP A 148 9.90 7.21 9.26
C TRP A 148 8.69 8.04 9.74
N PRO A 149 8.81 9.38 9.96
CA PRO A 149 9.96 10.23 9.64
C PRO A 149 10.98 10.43 10.79
N GLN A 150 10.86 9.71 11.91
CA GLN A 150 11.70 9.94 13.09
C GLN A 150 13.19 9.79 12.79
N ILE A 151 13.55 8.84 11.91
CA ILE A 151 14.95 8.62 11.52
C ILE A 151 15.40 9.45 10.31
N ALA A 152 14.51 10.23 9.71
CA ALA A 152 14.81 11.06 8.53
C ALA A 152 16.10 11.90 8.68
N PRO A 153 16.42 12.52 9.85
CA PRO A 153 17.66 13.29 10.01
C PRO A 153 18.95 12.46 9.85
N LEU A 154 18.87 11.14 9.94
CA LEU A 154 20.01 10.22 9.79
C LEU A 154 20.11 9.61 8.40
N VAL A 155 19.12 9.87 7.53
CA VAL A 155 19.01 9.26 6.21
C VAL A 155 19.44 10.27 5.14
N PRO A 156 20.35 9.91 4.22
CA PRO A 156 20.74 10.82 3.16
C PRO A 156 19.62 11.02 2.15
N ALA A 157 19.53 12.22 1.56
CA ALA A 157 18.65 12.47 0.44
C ALA A 157 19.08 11.67 -0.80
N ALA A 158 18.12 11.30 -1.63
CA ALA A 158 18.35 10.54 -2.86
C ALA A 158 17.73 11.24 -4.08
N ASP A 159 18.08 10.78 -5.28
CA ASP A 159 17.50 11.33 -6.50
C ASP A 159 16.02 10.99 -6.61
N VAL A 160 15.66 9.74 -6.32
CA VAL A 160 14.28 9.26 -6.31
C VAL A 160 13.94 8.67 -4.93
N VAL A 161 12.80 9.05 -4.39
CA VAL A 161 12.23 8.45 -3.18
C VAL A 161 11.03 7.60 -3.57
N THR A 162 11.04 6.33 -3.21
CA THR A 162 9.90 5.41 -3.38
C THR A 162 9.24 5.11 -2.03
N CYS A 163 7.90 5.02 -2.02
CA CYS A 163 7.14 4.65 -0.83
C CYS A 163 5.88 3.87 -1.27
N HIS A 164 5.98 2.55 -1.32
CA HIS A 164 4.94 1.70 -1.88
C HIS A 164 4.21 0.90 -0.80
N HIS A 165 2.88 1.02 -0.77
CA HIS A 165 2.00 0.28 0.15
C HIS A 165 2.25 0.57 1.64
N VAL A 166 2.65 1.79 1.99
CA VAL A 166 2.98 2.23 3.36
C VAL A 166 1.95 3.18 3.94
N LEU A 167 1.48 4.17 3.16
CA LEU A 167 0.76 5.34 3.68
C LEU A 167 -0.54 5.01 4.42
N TYR A 168 -1.21 3.91 4.09
CA TYR A 168 -2.39 3.45 4.85
C TYR A 168 -2.05 2.83 6.23
N ASN A 169 -0.78 2.84 6.63
CA ASN A 169 -0.34 2.51 7.99
C ASN A 169 0.16 3.75 8.76
N VAL A 170 0.05 4.95 8.17
CA VAL A 170 0.63 6.18 8.70
C VAL A 170 -0.48 7.11 9.18
N ALA A 171 -0.63 7.23 10.50
CA ALA A 171 -1.64 8.12 11.10
C ALA A 171 -1.27 9.60 10.94
N ASP A 172 -0.01 9.97 11.16
CA ASP A 172 0.49 11.34 11.02
C ASP A 172 1.08 11.56 9.62
N LEU A 173 0.18 11.76 8.64
CA LEU A 173 0.54 11.77 7.22
C LEU A 173 1.35 13.00 6.81
N GLU A 174 1.05 14.18 7.36
CA GLU A 174 1.68 15.44 6.96
C GLU A 174 3.20 15.45 7.20
N PRO A 175 3.73 15.17 8.42
CA PRO A 175 5.17 15.10 8.63
C PRO A 175 5.84 13.96 7.84
N PHE A 176 5.14 12.85 7.64
CA PHE A 176 5.64 11.73 6.87
C PHE A 176 5.90 12.12 5.41
N VAL A 177 4.89 12.70 4.75
CA VAL A 177 4.95 13.12 3.34
C VAL A 177 5.91 14.29 3.14
N THR A 178 5.96 15.23 4.10
CA THR A 178 6.92 16.33 4.09
C THR A 178 8.35 15.78 4.07
N ALA A 179 8.65 14.82 4.93
CA ALA A 179 9.98 14.21 4.97
C ALA A 179 10.31 13.43 3.69
N LEU A 180 9.35 12.74 3.05
CA LEU A 180 9.57 12.14 1.71
C LEU A 180 10.01 13.21 0.70
N THR A 181 9.28 14.33 0.67
CA THR A 181 9.52 15.44 -0.27
C THR A 181 10.90 16.07 -0.05
N ASP A 182 11.28 16.26 1.21
CA ASP A 182 12.55 16.89 1.59
C ASP A 182 13.77 15.97 1.35
N HIS A 183 13.57 14.67 1.18
CA HIS A 183 14.63 13.71 0.88
C HIS A 183 14.73 13.36 -0.60
N ALA A 184 13.82 13.80 -1.45
CA ALA A 184 13.89 13.61 -2.89
C ALA A 184 14.54 14.79 -3.59
N ARG A 185 15.57 14.58 -4.42
CA ARG A 185 16.16 15.61 -5.27
C ARG A 185 15.39 15.81 -6.56
N ARG A 186 14.84 14.74 -7.12
CA ARG A 186 14.12 14.75 -8.40
C ARG A 186 12.64 14.41 -8.20
N LEU A 187 12.33 13.20 -7.72
CA LEU A 187 10.97 12.71 -7.71
C LEU A 187 10.67 11.87 -6.45
N VAL A 188 9.47 12.09 -5.91
CA VAL A 188 8.82 11.13 -4.99
C VAL A 188 7.83 10.31 -5.78
N VAL A 189 7.83 8.99 -5.60
CA VAL A 189 6.87 8.06 -6.19
C VAL A 189 6.21 7.23 -5.10
N VAL A 190 4.92 7.39 -4.96
CA VAL A 190 4.08 6.66 -4.01
C VAL A 190 3.15 5.72 -4.75
N GLU A 191 2.98 4.52 -4.21
CA GLU A 191 1.98 3.58 -4.68
C GLU A 191 1.13 3.07 -3.53
N VAL A 192 -0.18 3.09 -3.70
CA VAL A 192 -1.13 2.58 -2.71
C VAL A 192 -2.22 1.74 -3.37
N ALA A 193 -2.75 0.74 -2.66
CA ALA A 193 -3.94 0.04 -3.09
C ALA A 193 -5.15 0.99 -3.07
N SER A 194 -6.10 0.80 -3.99
CA SER A 194 -7.33 1.61 -4.09
C SER A 194 -8.15 1.59 -2.80
N LEU A 195 -8.19 0.44 -2.13
CA LEU A 195 -8.79 0.24 -0.82
C LEU A 195 -7.71 -0.23 0.16
N HIS A 196 -7.95 -0.04 1.46
CA HIS A 196 -7.09 -0.62 2.47
C HIS A 196 -6.94 -2.14 2.22
N PRO A 197 -5.72 -2.72 2.25
CA PRO A 197 -5.48 -4.12 1.84
C PRO A 197 -6.35 -5.15 2.57
N LEU A 198 -6.72 -4.88 3.82
CA LEU A 198 -7.55 -5.78 4.61
C LEU A 198 -9.05 -5.69 4.29
N THR A 199 -9.50 -4.72 3.50
CA THR A 199 -10.93 -4.56 3.13
C THR A 199 -11.47 -5.81 2.43
N SER A 200 -10.63 -6.49 1.65
CA SER A 200 -11.02 -7.73 0.96
C SER A 200 -11.38 -8.87 1.92
N LEU A 201 -10.98 -8.80 3.18
CA LEU A 201 -11.30 -9.79 4.21
C LEU A 201 -12.57 -9.44 5.01
N ASN A 202 -13.21 -8.28 4.78
CA ASN A 202 -14.38 -7.86 5.54
C ASN A 202 -15.53 -8.89 5.53
N PRO A 203 -15.87 -9.56 4.39
CA PRO A 203 -16.88 -10.61 4.41
C PRO A 203 -16.52 -11.78 5.33
N LEU A 204 -15.24 -12.13 5.41
CA LEU A 204 -14.77 -13.20 6.30
C LEU A 204 -14.80 -12.77 7.77
N TRP A 205 -14.51 -11.50 8.08
CA TRP A 205 -14.68 -10.96 9.43
C TRP A 205 -16.13 -11.03 9.90
N VAL A 206 -17.09 -10.74 9.02
CA VAL A 206 -18.53 -10.93 9.34
C VAL A 206 -18.84 -12.41 9.53
N ARG A 207 -18.32 -13.30 8.66
CA ARG A 207 -18.58 -14.75 8.73
C ARG A 207 -18.07 -15.37 10.04
N PHE A 208 -16.85 -15.01 10.47
CA PHE A 208 -16.19 -15.67 11.60
C PHE A 208 -16.41 -15.00 12.95
N HIS A 209 -16.60 -13.68 12.96
CA HIS A 209 -16.70 -12.88 14.19
C HIS A 209 -18.02 -12.12 14.31
N GLY A 210 -18.89 -12.09 13.28
CA GLY A 210 -20.07 -11.24 13.27
C GLY A 210 -19.71 -9.73 13.26
N LEU A 211 -18.46 -9.38 12.93
CA LEU A 211 -17.92 -8.03 13.07
C LEU A 211 -17.75 -7.37 11.70
N ALA A 212 -18.46 -6.26 11.47
CA ALA A 212 -18.22 -5.40 10.32
C ALA A 212 -16.89 -4.63 10.51
N ARG A 213 -16.06 -4.61 9.47
CA ARG A 213 -14.78 -3.89 9.48
C ARG A 213 -14.87 -2.65 8.59
N PRO A 214 -14.00 -1.64 8.81
CA PRO A 214 -13.97 -0.43 8.00
C PRO A 214 -13.73 -0.70 6.51
N SER A 215 -14.06 0.29 5.67
CA SER A 215 -13.70 0.36 4.25
C SER A 215 -12.86 1.59 3.90
N ARG A 216 -12.58 2.44 4.88
CA ARG A 216 -11.76 3.66 4.78
C ARG A 216 -10.54 3.55 5.71
N PRO A 217 -9.46 4.34 5.46
CA PRO A 217 -9.34 5.27 4.35
C PRO A 217 -9.07 4.57 3.03
N THR A 218 -9.33 5.27 1.92
CA THR A 218 -9.10 4.82 0.54
C THR A 218 -7.96 5.60 -0.11
N ALA A 219 -7.49 5.16 -1.28
CA ALA A 219 -6.53 5.93 -2.07
C ALA A 219 -7.12 7.28 -2.58
N ALA A 220 -8.44 7.38 -2.73
CA ALA A 220 -9.08 8.63 -3.08
C ALA A 220 -9.01 9.65 -1.94
N ASP A 221 -9.19 9.21 -0.69
CA ASP A 221 -9.03 10.04 0.51
C ASP A 221 -7.58 10.54 0.64
N LEU A 222 -6.59 9.67 0.37
CA LEU A 222 -5.19 10.06 0.32
C LEU A 222 -4.94 11.14 -0.75
N LEU A 223 -5.49 10.97 -1.95
CA LEU A 223 -5.32 11.91 -3.06
C LEU A 223 -5.88 13.29 -2.71
N GLU A 224 -7.05 13.34 -2.08
CA GLU A 224 -7.66 14.59 -1.59
C GLU A 224 -6.77 15.27 -0.55
N LEU A 225 -6.23 14.50 0.39
CA LEU A 225 -5.37 15.00 1.45
C LEU A 225 -4.06 15.57 0.89
N LEU A 226 -3.40 14.86 -0.04
CA LEU A 226 -2.17 15.36 -0.68
C LEU A 226 -2.40 16.64 -1.49
N ARG A 227 -3.57 16.80 -2.12
CA ARG A 227 -3.97 18.04 -2.77
C ARG A 227 -4.15 19.18 -1.77
N ALA A 228 -4.79 18.90 -0.63
CA ALA A 228 -4.96 19.88 0.44
C ALA A 228 -3.63 20.32 1.07
N MET A 229 -2.58 19.47 1.02
CA MET A 229 -1.21 19.83 1.37
C MET A 229 -0.51 20.71 0.31
N ALA A 230 -1.21 21.09 -0.76
CA ALA A 230 -0.70 21.90 -1.87
C ALA A 230 0.53 21.29 -2.59
N LEU A 231 0.66 19.98 -2.60
CA LEU A 231 1.69 19.30 -3.37
C LEU A 231 1.32 19.29 -4.86
N PRO A 232 2.30 19.52 -5.76
CA PRO A 232 2.09 19.50 -7.21
C PRO A 232 2.02 18.05 -7.72
N ILE A 233 1.03 17.30 -7.24
CA ILE A 233 0.91 15.86 -7.52
C ILE A 233 0.38 15.60 -8.91
N GLU A 234 0.97 14.61 -9.56
CA GLU A 234 0.41 13.86 -10.68
C GLU A 234 0.05 12.46 -10.22
N TYR A 235 -0.89 11.79 -10.92
CA TYR A 235 -1.32 10.47 -10.49
C TYR A 235 -1.91 9.66 -11.64
N ARG A 236 -1.90 8.30 -11.47
CA ARG A 236 -2.52 7.36 -12.39
C ARG A 236 -3.16 6.20 -11.65
N TRP A 237 -4.43 5.93 -11.95
CA TRP A 237 -5.09 4.71 -11.56
C TRP A 237 -4.77 3.60 -12.55
N TRP A 238 -4.48 2.42 -12.05
CA TRP A 238 -4.17 1.29 -12.90
C TRP A 238 -4.43 -0.04 -12.19
N ARG A 239 -4.43 -1.13 -12.94
CA ARG A 239 -4.59 -2.47 -12.39
C ARG A 239 -3.33 -3.27 -12.57
N ARG A 240 -2.76 -3.69 -11.44
CA ARG A 240 -1.58 -4.56 -11.43
C ARG A 240 -1.99 -5.97 -11.85
N PRO A 241 -1.23 -6.64 -12.74
CA PRO A 241 -1.41 -8.07 -12.98
C PRO A 241 -1.24 -8.86 -11.69
N GLY A 242 -2.13 -9.83 -11.46
CA GLY A 242 -1.98 -10.79 -10.37
C GLY A 242 -0.77 -11.68 -10.59
N GLY A 243 -0.24 -12.28 -9.51
CA GLY A 243 0.86 -13.22 -9.60
C GLY A 243 0.84 -14.24 -8.45
N PRO A 244 1.64 -15.31 -8.54
CA PRO A 244 1.72 -16.34 -7.53
C PRO A 244 2.55 -15.87 -6.32
N ASP A 245 1.97 -14.99 -5.50
CA ASP A 245 2.64 -14.50 -4.29
C ASP A 245 2.69 -15.58 -3.19
N TYR A 246 1.75 -16.53 -3.21
CA TYR A 246 1.65 -17.65 -2.25
C TYR A 246 2.20 -18.94 -2.89
N ALA A 247 3.03 -19.68 -2.15
CA ALA A 247 3.62 -20.92 -2.61
C ALA A 247 2.59 -22.07 -2.68
N SER A 248 1.52 -21.99 -1.90
CA SER A 248 0.46 -22.99 -1.86
C SER A 248 -0.84 -22.42 -1.31
N PHE A 249 -1.94 -23.14 -1.54
CA PHE A 249 -3.23 -22.80 -0.94
C PHE A 249 -3.18 -22.91 0.60
N ALA A 250 -2.41 -23.83 1.15
CA ALA A 250 -2.21 -23.94 2.59
C ALA A 250 -1.52 -22.69 3.18
N GLU A 251 -0.51 -22.12 2.50
CA GLU A 251 0.12 -20.86 2.92
C GLU A 251 -0.88 -19.69 2.89
N LEU A 252 -1.67 -19.58 1.83
CA LEU A 252 -2.73 -18.55 1.75
C LEU A 252 -3.77 -18.72 2.86
N THR A 253 -4.18 -19.95 3.13
CA THR A 253 -5.13 -20.28 4.21
C THR A 253 -4.58 -19.87 5.56
N ASP A 254 -3.32 -20.21 5.87
CA ASP A 254 -2.69 -19.87 7.14
C ASP A 254 -2.54 -18.36 7.33
N VAL A 255 -2.09 -17.65 6.28
CA VAL A 255 -2.00 -16.19 6.31
C VAL A 255 -3.37 -15.55 6.53
N THR A 256 -4.40 -16.03 5.84
CA THR A 256 -5.77 -15.54 5.99
C THR A 256 -6.31 -15.81 7.39
N ARG A 257 -6.09 -17.02 7.92
CA ARG A 257 -6.47 -17.42 9.28
C ARG A 257 -5.88 -16.46 10.32
N ARG A 258 -4.57 -16.19 10.25
CA ARG A 258 -3.89 -15.28 11.17
C ARG A 258 -4.45 -13.87 11.07
N ARG A 259 -4.69 -13.35 9.86
CA ARG A 259 -5.31 -12.03 9.64
C ARG A 259 -6.73 -11.93 10.16
N LEU A 260 -7.43 -13.06 10.26
CA LEU A 260 -8.75 -13.15 10.88
C LEU A 260 -8.69 -13.42 12.39
N CYS A 261 -7.51 -13.45 13.01
CA CYS A 261 -7.34 -13.79 14.42
C CYS A 261 -8.04 -15.11 14.80
N LEU A 262 -7.88 -16.15 13.99
CA LEU A 262 -8.43 -17.45 14.23
C LEU A 262 -7.35 -18.44 14.69
N PRO A 263 -7.65 -19.34 15.65
CA PRO A 263 -6.69 -20.34 16.10
C PRO A 263 -6.40 -21.39 15.02
N PRO A 264 -5.29 -22.18 15.14
CA PRO A 264 -4.86 -23.13 14.12
C PRO A 264 -5.90 -24.20 13.75
N ASP A 265 -6.73 -24.64 14.67
CA ASP A 265 -7.80 -25.64 14.46
C ASP A 265 -8.95 -25.11 13.56
N ARG A 266 -8.99 -23.82 13.24
CA ARG A 266 -9.95 -23.22 12.31
C ARG A 266 -9.43 -23.14 10.87
N ALA A 267 -8.28 -23.75 10.55
CA ALA A 267 -7.69 -23.67 9.22
C ALA A 267 -8.60 -24.24 8.12
N ASP A 268 -9.26 -25.37 8.36
CA ASP A 268 -10.18 -26.01 7.40
C ASP A 268 -11.42 -25.15 7.12
N ASP A 269 -11.93 -24.45 8.15
CA ASP A 269 -13.05 -23.51 7.98
C ASP A 269 -12.66 -22.33 7.11
N VAL A 270 -11.43 -21.81 7.28
CA VAL A 270 -10.89 -20.73 6.47
C VAL A 270 -10.63 -21.18 5.03
N ALA A 271 -10.09 -22.39 4.83
CA ALA A 271 -9.91 -22.98 3.51
C ALA A 271 -11.24 -23.08 2.76
N THR A 272 -12.28 -23.59 3.42
CA THR A 272 -13.64 -23.66 2.87
C THR A 272 -14.17 -22.25 2.53
N ALA A 273 -13.99 -21.29 3.43
CA ALA A 273 -14.45 -19.91 3.19
C ALA A 273 -13.74 -19.22 2.03
N LEU A 274 -12.45 -19.50 1.80
CA LEU A 274 -11.68 -19.00 0.65
C LEU A 274 -12.21 -19.60 -0.66
N ILE A 275 -12.48 -20.91 -0.68
CA ILE A 275 -13.07 -21.58 -1.85
C ILE A 275 -14.47 -21.01 -2.15
N ASP A 276 -15.33 -20.89 -1.13
CA ASP A 276 -16.65 -20.26 -1.25
C ASP A 276 -16.58 -18.83 -1.81
N SER A 277 -15.47 -18.13 -1.54
CA SER A 277 -15.20 -16.77 -2.03
C SER A 277 -14.55 -16.74 -3.43
N GLY A 278 -14.39 -17.90 -4.09
CA GLY A 278 -13.90 -18.02 -5.45
C GLY A 278 -12.38 -18.18 -5.59
N VAL A 279 -11.67 -18.51 -4.49
CA VAL A 279 -10.24 -18.83 -4.59
C VAL A 279 -10.07 -20.24 -5.16
N ASP A 280 -9.26 -20.35 -6.22
CA ASP A 280 -8.87 -21.64 -6.80
C ASP A 280 -7.67 -22.22 -6.00
N PRO A 281 -7.82 -23.38 -5.34
CA PRO A 281 -6.71 -24.00 -4.62
C PRO A 281 -5.51 -24.39 -5.48
N ALA A 282 -5.72 -24.63 -6.79
CA ALA A 282 -4.65 -24.96 -7.72
C ALA A 282 -3.83 -23.72 -8.12
N HIS A 283 -4.45 -22.52 -8.08
CA HIS A 283 -3.82 -21.26 -8.41
C HIS A 283 -4.14 -20.21 -7.32
N PRO A 284 -3.57 -20.38 -6.10
CA PRO A 284 -3.99 -19.61 -4.95
C PRO A 284 -3.63 -18.12 -5.10
N GLN A 285 -4.67 -17.30 -5.23
CA GLN A 285 -4.57 -15.84 -5.20
C GLN A 285 -5.41 -15.31 -4.04
N ASP A 286 -4.90 -14.30 -3.34
CA ASP A 286 -5.67 -13.70 -2.26
C ASP A 286 -6.94 -12.98 -2.78
N LEU A 287 -7.84 -12.66 -1.88
CA LEU A 287 -9.11 -11.98 -2.18
C LEU A 287 -8.94 -10.51 -2.59
N GLY A 288 -7.72 -10.02 -2.75
CA GLY A 288 -7.39 -8.64 -3.12
C GLY A 288 -6.48 -7.91 -2.13
N SER A 289 -6.07 -8.57 -1.04
CA SER A 289 -5.16 -7.98 -0.04
C SER A 289 -3.75 -7.68 -0.59
N SER A 290 -3.40 -8.21 -1.75
CA SER A 290 -2.19 -7.86 -2.51
C SER A 290 -2.28 -6.49 -3.21
N GLY A 291 -3.46 -5.84 -3.24
CA GLY A 291 -3.65 -4.54 -3.87
C GLY A 291 -3.49 -4.60 -5.39
N ARG A 292 -4.51 -5.09 -6.10
CA ARG A 292 -4.46 -5.17 -7.59
C ARG A 292 -4.88 -3.87 -8.25
N ASP A 293 -5.95 -3.24 -7.75
CA ASP A 293 -6.34 -1.92 -8.19
C ASP A 293 -5.55 -0.92 -7.35
N VAL A 294 -4.69 -0.15 -8.01
CA VAL A 294 -3.70 0.70 -7.35
C VAL A 294 -3.74 2.12 -7.90
N LEU A 295 -3.29 3.04 -7.08
CA LEU A 295 -3.02 4.42 -7.41
C LEU A 295 -1.52 4.67 -7.29
N THR A 296 -0.91 5.12 -8.37
CA THR A 296 0.43 5.72 -8.36
C THR A 296 0.27 7.22 -8.29
N ILE A 297 1.03 7.85 -7.39
CA ILE A 297 1.10 9.32 -7.22
C ILE A 297 2.57 9.72 -7.25
N TRP A 298 2.90 10.83 -7.93
CA TRP A 298 4.27 11.33 -7.93
C TRP A 298 4.29 12.85 -7.93
N TRP A 299 5.40 13.40 -7.41
CA TRP A 299 5.64 14.84 -7.38
C TRP A 299 7.13 15.13 -7.26
N THR A 300 7.52 16.36 -7.63
CA THR A 300 8.92 16.82 -7.55
C THR A 300 9.37 16.96 -6.11
N GLY A 301 10.57 16.48 -5.82
CA GLY A 301 11.22 16.64 -4.51
C GLY A 301 11.74 18.06 -4.26
N ARG A 302 12.21 18.31 -3.03
CA ARG A 302 12.75 19.60 -2.59
C ARG A 302 14.18 19.51 -2.05
N ALA A 303 14.78 18.32 -1.96
CA ALA A 303 16.14 18.18 -1.47
C ALA A 303 17.12 18.95 -2.38
N GLN A 304 18.03 19.67 -1.79
CA GLN A 304 19.11 20.35 -2.53
C GLN A 304 20.28 19.38 -2.77
N ASN A 305 21.05 19.65 -3.82
CA ASN A 305 22.26 18.87 -4.15
C ASN A 305 23.38 19.14 -3.17
#